data_3702e25117f09ccda4e38f84316973bc
#
_entry.id   3702e25117f09ccda4e38f84316973bc
#
_cell.length_a   1.000
_cell.length_b   1.000
_cell.length_c   1.000
_cell.angle_alpha   90.00
_cell.angle_beta   90.00
_cell.angle_gamma   90.00
#
_symmetry.space_group_name_H-M   'P 1'
#
loop_
_entity.id
_entity.type
_entity.pdbx_description
1 polymer ?
#
loop_
_entity_poly.entity_id
_entity_poly.type
_entity_poly.pdbx_seq_one_letter_code
_entity_poly.pdbx_strand_id
1 'polypeptide(L)'
;MGWEYEDLFNNRVTGDGGFVEEPCFIPVGRMGYRRRTTVSGPRIDAEVFPVFGRNQRGELRRAKSRITREAQQRANDERSRVHLIQLVEANFTEKDVALGLDYAGQAPDPERVDKDIRNFIARVKRARKKAGLSDLKYIYAIGGDEMPAAGYSGKRPHVHMIMNGGIDRDELEAMWARGRANCDRLQPRDEGLGGIAVYFTRQKQDRPPKKGVRKWRGSRNLKQPVRRSRDARMPNSRVRRIARDFRNEAKGVMERLYPGYKLQDAQVRYSDITDGVYIRCVLRRLRP
;
A
#
# COMPACT_ATOMS: atom_id res chain seq x y z
N MET A 1 -12.34 -16.95 24.90
CA MET A 1 -11.86 -16.87 23.51
C MET A 1 -11.24 -15.49 23.34
N GLY A 2 -9.92 -15.42 23.08
CA GLY A 2 -9.24 -14.15 22.83
C GLY A 2 -9.52 -13.71 21.40
N TRP A 3 -10.05 -12.53 21.23
CA TRP A 3 -10.24 -11.91 19.92
C TRP A 3 -8.87 -11.59 19.34
N GLU A 4 -8.56 -12.15 18.18
CA GLU A 4 -7.38 -11.75 17.43
C GLU A 4 -7.69 -10.44 16.70
N TYR A 5 -6.67 -9.60 16.49
CA TYR A 5 -6.82 -8.34 15.76
C TYR A 5 -7.32 -8.56 14.31
N GLU A 6 -7.15 -9.76 13.79
CA GLU A 6 -7.71 -10.22 12.53
C GLU A 6 -9.23 -10.23 12.55
N ASP A 7 -9.85 -10.59 13.69
CA ASP A 7 -11.31 -10.59 13.85
C ASP A 7 -11.88 -9.17 13.74
N LEU A 8 -11.08 -8.15 14.03
CA LEU A 8 -11.44 -6.75 13.83
C LEU A 8 -11.45 -6.33 12.35
N PHE A 9 -10.71 -7.03 11.52
CA PHE A 9 -10.49 -6.67 10.11
C PHE A 9 -10.87 -7.79 9.14
N ASN A 10 -11.11 -8.99 9.62
CA ASN A 10 -11.61 -10.12 8.83
C ASN A 10 -13.12 -10.13 8.85
N ASN A 11 -13.69 -9.25 8.07
CA ASN A 11 -15.03 -9.51 7.66
C ASN A 11 -15.00 -10.53 6.55
N ARG A 12 -15.31 -11.74 6.87
CA ARG A 12 -15.89 -12.77 5.99
C ARG A 12 -15.65 -12.58 4.47
N VAL A 13 -14.54 -11.94 4.11
CA VAL A 13 -13.93 -12.05 2.81
C VAL A 13 -12.99 -13.22 2.96
N THR A 14 -13.33 -14.35 2.38
CA THR A 14 -12.45 -15.50 2.32
C THR A 14 -11.16 -15.10 1.60
N GLY A 15 -10.02 -15.67 2.00
CA GLY A 15 -8.71 -15.30 1.47
C GLY A 15 -8.53 -15.47 -0.05
N ASP A 16 -9.49 -16.09 -0.72
CA ASP A 16 -9.61 -16.26 -2.18
C ASP A 16 -10.46 -15.17 -2.86
N GLY A 17 -10.93 -14.17 -2.10
CA GLY A 17 -11.83 -13.13 -2.60
C GLY A 17 -13.28 -13.58 -2.72
N GLY A 18 -13.61 -14.78 -2.27
CA GLY A 18 -14.97 -15.28 -2.18
C GLY A 18 -15.77 -14.47 -1.16
N PHE A 19 -16.98 -14.09 -1.52
CA PHE A 19 -17.91 -13.43 -0.61
C PHE A 19 -18.85 -14.45 -0.06
N VAL A 20 -19.12 -14.38 1.26
CA VAL A 20 -20.23 -15.11 1.84
C VAL A 20 -21.51 -14.54 1.25
N GLU A 21 -22.30 -15.36 0.55
CA GLU A 21 -23.49 -14.96 -0.19
C GLU A 21 -24.68 -14.54 0.70
N GLU A 22 -24.61 -14.74 2.00
CA GLU A 22 -25.68 -14.30 2.88
C GLU A 22 -25.67 -12.78 3.03
N PRO A 23 -26.81 -12.11 2.83
CA PRO A 23 -26.98 -10.70 3.16
C PRO A 23 -26.79 -10.54 4.66
N CYS A 24 -25.56 -10.27 5.08
CA CYS A 24 -25.27 -9.99 6.46
C CYS A 24 -26.02 -8.72 6.83
N PHE A 25 -27.10 -8.83 7.59
CA PHE A 25 -27.73 -7.68 8.21
C PHE A 25 -26.70 -7.11 9.19
N ILE A 26 -25.96 -6.10 8.74
CA ILE A 26 -25.01 -5.40 9.59
C ILE A 26 -25.81 -4.32 10.32
N PRO A 27 -26.04 -4.45 11.63
CA PRO A 27 -26.73 -3.44 12.40
C PRO A 27 -25.86 -2.20 12.43
N VAL A 28 -26.25 -1.18 11.69
CA VAL A 28 -25.68 0.15 11.82
C VAL A 28 -26.37 0.81 13.00
N GLY A 29 -25.81 0.66 14.19
CA GLY A 29 -26.35 1.17 15.43
C GLY A 29 -26.49 2.70 15.50
N ARG A 30 -26.72 3.25 16.69
CA ARG A 30 -26.88 4.71 16.95
C ARG A 30 -25.57 5.51 16.77
N MET A 31 -24.50 4.89 16.26
CA MET A 31 -23.21 5.52 16.09
C MET A 31 -23.21 6.52 14.93
N GLY A 32 -22.49 7.61 15.10
CA GLY A 32 -22.15 8.50 14.01
C GLY A 32 -21.00 7.93 13.17
N TYR A 33 -20.96 8.26 11.90
CA TYR A 33 -19.88 7.88 11.01
C TYR A 33 -19.16 9.10 10.44
N ARG A 34 -17.85 8.96 10.25
CA ARG A 34 -17.03 9.93 9.53
C ARG A 34 -16.33 9.29 8.34
N ARG A 35 -16.05 10.09 7.36
CA ARG A 35 -15.31 9.72 6.17
C ARG A 35 -14.00 10.50 6.12
N ARG A 36 -12.90 9.76 6.06
CA ARG A 36 -11.55 10.28 5.84
C ARG A 36 -11.21 10.17 4.36
N THR A 37 -10.52 11.16 3.83
CA THR A 37 -10.09 11.18 2.43
C THR A 37 -8.60 11.40 2.36
N THR A 38 -7.89 10.52 1.66
CA THR A 38 -6.46 10.66 1.32
C THR A 38 -6.33 10.74 -0.20
N VAL A 39 -5.66 11.77 -0.69
CA VAL A 39 -5.45 12.01 -2.12
C VAL A 39 -3.99 11.71 -2.47
N SER A 40 -3.76 10.91 -3.50
CA SER A 40 -2.45 10.45 -3.94
C SER A 40 -2.40 10.50 -5.48
N GLY A 41 -2.06 11.66 -6.04
CA GLY A 41 -2.14 11.87 -7.49
C GLY A 41 -3.55 11.63 -8.04
N PRO A 42 -3.74 10.70 -8.99
CA PRO A 42 -5.05 10.37 -9.55
C PRO A 42 -5.91 9.49 -8.63
N ARG A 43 -5.36 8.99 -7.52
CA ARG A 43 -6.03 8.08 -6.59
C ARG A 43 -6.61 8.80 -5.38
N ILE A 44 -7.79 8.38 -4.96
CA ILE A 44 -8.40 8.71 -3.66
C ILE A 44 -8.62 7.42 -2.88
N ASP A 45 -8.14 7.40 -1.63
CA ASP A 45 -8.56 6.43 -0.63
C ASP A 45 -9.58 7.10 0.30
N ALA A 46 -10.80 6.57 0.33
CA ALA A 46 -11.89 7.02 1.19
C ALA A 46 -12.17 5.96 2.25
N GLU A 47 -12.01 6.31 3.51
CA GLU A 47 -12.25 5.42 4.66
C GLU A 47 -13.45 5.94 5.45
N VAL A 48 -14.48 5.12 5.63
CA VAL A 48 -15.61 5.39 6.52
C VAL A 48 -15.45 4.58 7.79
N PHE A 49 -15.60 5.20 8.94
CA PHE A 49 -15.41 4.58 10.22
C PHE A 49 -16.40 5.13 11.26
N PRO A 50 -16.77 4.34 12.29
CA PRO A 50 -17.66 4.77 13.34
C PRO A 50 -16.97 5.77 14.28
N VAL A 51 -17.75 6.69 14.84
CA VAL A 51 -17.34 7.64 15.86
C VAL A 51 -18.11 7.36 17.13
N PHE A 52 -17.39 7.06 18.19
CA PHE A 52 -17.95 6.74 19.50
C PHE A 52 -18.11 7.98 20.36
N GLY A 53 -19.23 8.11 21.05
CA GLY A 53 -19.45 9.10 22.09
C GLY A 53 -18.52 8.90 23.29
N ARG A 54 -18.39 9.93 24.17
CA ARG A 54 -17.52 9.85 25.35
C ARG A 54 -17.82 8.64 26.26
N ASN A 55 -19.09 8.28 26.42
CA ASN A 55 -19.53 7.18 27.29
C ASN A 55 -19.18 5.79 26.75
N GLN A 56 -19.17 5.63 25.42
CA GLN A 56 -18.83 4.36 24.77
C GLN A 56 -17.32 4.06 24.77
N ARG A 57 -16.46 5.09 24.89
CA ARG A 57 -15.01 4.89 24.98
C ARG A 57 -14.57 4.14 26.25
N GLY A 58 -15.32 4.27 27.34
CA GLY A 58 -15.04 3.57 28.59
C GLY A 58 -15.31 2.06 28.50
N GLU A 59 -16.42 1.68 27.90
CA GLU A 59 -16.80 0.28 27.68
C GLU A 59 -15.89 -0.43 26.68
N LEU A 60 -15.56 0.24 25.57
CA LEU A 60 -14.62 -0.28 24.59
C LEU A 60 -13.21 -0.50 25.12
N ARG A 61 -12.76 0.29 26.10
CA ARG A 61 -11.46 0.08 26.76
C ARG A 61 -11.40 -1.20 27.58
N ARG A 62 -12.52 -1.68 28.12
CA ARG A 62 -12.60 -2.95 28.85
C ARG A 62 -12.54 -4.16 27.92
N ALA A 63 -13.03 -4.04 26.69
CA ALA A 63 -13.05 -5.09 25.68
C ALA A 63 -11.71 -5.24 24.91
N LYS A 64 -10.72 -4.39 25.13
CA LYS A 64 -9.40 -4.52 24.48
C LYS A 64 -8.64 -5.71 25.07
N SER A 65 -8.89 -6.89 24.51
CA SER A 65 -7.94 -7.98 24.59
C SER A 65 -6.60 -7.55 23.97
N ARG A 66 -5.49 -8.07 24.48
CA ARG A 66 -4.16 -7.76 23.97
C ARG A 66 -4.09 -8.19 22.49
N ILE A 67 -3.87 -7.23 21.62
CA ILE A 67 -3.60 -7.49 20.20
C ILE A 67 -2.36 -8.39 20.13
N THR A 68 -2.45 -9.53 19.44
CA THR A 68 -1.31 -10.41 19.25
C THR A 68 -0.21 -9.69 18.48
N ARG A 69 1.06 -10.05 18.69
CA ARG A 69 2.17 -9.48 17.93
C ARG A 69 1.99 -9.67 16.43
N GLU A 70 1.48 -10.81 16.02
CA GLU A 70 1.26 -11.18 14.63
C GLU A 70 0.17 -10.31 13.99
N ALA A 71 -0.97 -10.13 14.65
CA ALA A 71 -2.03 -9.27 14.17
C ALA A 71 -1.59 -7.80 14.06
N GLN A 72 -0.83 -7.31 15.03
CA GLN A 72 -0.25 -5.96 14.97
C GLN A 72 0.73 -5.84 13.80
N GLN A 73 1.52 -6.87 13.53
CA GLN A 73 2.48 -6.89 12.43
C GLN A 73 1.77 -6.90 11.09
N ARG A 74 0.76 -7.75 10.89
CA ARG A 74 -0.07 -7.76 9.66
C ARG A 74 -0.72 -6.40 9.41
N ALA A 75 -1.25 -5.76 10.45
CA ALA A 75 -1.82 -4.41 10.34
C ALA A 75 -0.78 -3.35 9.95
N ASN A 76 0.44 -3.43 10.49
CA ASN A 76 1.53 -2.53 10.12
C ASN A 76 2.00 -2.77 8.68
N ASP A 77 2.04 -4.03 8.26
CA ASP A 77 2.40 -4.43 6.91
C ASP A 77 1.38 -3.92 5.88
N GLU A 78 0.10 -4.06 6.16
CA GLU A 78 -0.97 -3.53 5.32
C GLU A 78 -0.91 -1.99 5.24
N ARG A 79 -0.69 -1.30 6.36
CA ARG A 79 -0.51 0.16 6.35
C ARG A 79 0.71 0.58 5.53
N SER A 80 1.82 -0.16 5.68
CA SER A 80 3.05 0.10 4.91
C SER A 80 2.82 -0.11 3.42
N ARG A 81 2.09 -1.17 3.03
CA ARG A 81 1.72 -1.45 1.65
C ARG A 81 0.83 -0.36 1.05
N VAL A 82 -0.22 0.01 1.78
CA VAL A 82 -1.12 1.09 1.34
C VAL A 82 -0.37 2.40 1.16
N HIS A 83 0.49 2.74 2.10
CA HIS A 83 1.29 3.96 2.02
C HIS A 83 2.26 3.93 0.83
N LEU A 84 2.87 2.77 0.54
CA LEU A 84 3.70 2.60 -0.65
C LEU A 84 2.90 2.81 -1.94
N ILE A 85 1.70 2.23 -2.07
CA ILE A 85 0.81 2.45 -3.22
C ILE A 85 0.51 3.95 -3.37
N GLN A 86 0.16 4.61 -2.28
CA GLN A 86 -0.13 6.04 -2.27
C GLN A 86 1.07 6.90 -2.69
N LEU A 87 2.28 6.55 -2.24
CA LEU A 87 3.51 7.23 -2.66
C LEU A 87 3.80 7.01 -4.15
N VAL A 88 3.63 5.79 -4.65
CA VAL A 88 3.84 5.48 -6.07
C VAL A 88 2.86 6.28 -6.94
N GLU A 89 1.58 6.27 -6.62
CA GLU A 89 0.54 7.00 -7.34
C GLU A 89 0.71 8.54 -7.29
N ALA A 90 1.30 9.07 -6.21
CA ALA A 90 1.52 10.50 -6.05
C ALA A 90 2.75 11.03 -6.79
N ASN A 91 3.70 10.14 -7.17
CA ASN A 91 5.01 10.57 -7.65
C ASN A 91 5.38 10.05 -9.03
N PHE A 92 4.78 8.98 -9.51
CA PHE A 92 5.21 8.32 -10.74
C PHE A 92 4.07 8.17 -11.75
N THR A 93 4.45 8.11 -13.02
CA THR A 93 3.56 8.02 -14.19
C THR A 93 4.13 7.01 -15.20
N GLU A 94 3.46 6.81 -16.33
CA GLU A 94 3.94 5.98 -17.45
C GLU A 94 5.24 6.50 -18.10
N LYS A 95 5.65 7.73 -17.80
CA LYS A 95 6.92 8.31 -18.29
C LYS A 95 8.12 7.87 -17.45
N ASP A 96 7.86 7.26 -16.32
CA ASP A 96 8.86 6.83 -15.35
C ASP A 96 9.22 5.36 -15.58
N VAL A 97 10.21 4.85 -14.85
CA VAL A 97 10.78 3.53 -15.10
C VAL A 97 10.79 2.65 -13.87
N ALA A 98 10.68 1.34 -14.12
CA ALA A 98 10.92 0.28 -13.16
C ALA A 98 12.21 -0.45 -13.52
N LEU A 99 13.08 -0.68 -12.53
CA LEU A 99 14.32 -1.42 -12.68
C LEU A 99 14.29 -2.69 -11.84
N GLY A 100 14.76 -3.77 -12.45
CA GLY A 100 15.20 -4.99 -11.77
C GLY A 100 16.72 -5.06 -11.83
N LEU A 101 17.38 -5.15 -10.68
CA LEU A 101 18.84 -5.16 -10.56
C LEU A 101 19.28 -6.45 -9.90
N ASP A 102 19.94 -7.32 -10.63
CA ASP A 102 20.44 -8.61 -10.18
C ASP A 102 21.95 -8.60 -10.02
N TYR A 103 22.46 -9.45 -9.16
CA TYR A 103 23.90 -9.65 -8.99
C TYR A 103 24.41 -10.83 -9.83
N ALA A 104 25.56 -10.67 -10.47
CA ALA A 104 26.30 -11.76 -11.06
C ALA A 104 27.22 -12.43 -10.00
N GLY A 105 27.58 -13.69 -10.23
CA GLY A 105 28.54 -14.41 -9.39
C GLY A 105 28.02 -14.75 -7.98
N GLN A 106 28.87 -14.65 -6.97
CA GLN A 106 28.52 -14.92 -5.59
C GLN A 106 27.59 -13.86 -5.03
N ALA A 107 26.60 -14.27 -4.25
CA ALA A 107 25.67 -13.33 -3.63
C ALA A 107 26.39 -12.47 -2.59
N PRO A 108 26.24 -11.14 -2.65
CA PRO A 108 26.84 -10.24 -1.68
C PRO A 108 26.14 -10.29 -0.33
N ASP A 109 26.85 -9.91 0.72
CA ASP A 109 26.25 -9.67 2.03
C ASP A 109 25.31 -8.44 2.04
N PRO A 110 24.44 -8.29 3.03
CA PRO A 110 23.47 -7.19 3.09
C PRO A 110 24.11 -5.78 3.13
N GLU A 111 25.26 -5.63 3.77
CA GLU A 111 25.95 -4.33 3.86
C GLU A 111 26.49 -3.92 2.48
N ARG A 112 27.00 -4.90 1.74
CA ARG A 112 27.44 -4.70 0.37
C ARG A 112 26.30 -4.32 -0.56
N VAL A 113 25.15 -4.98 -0.44
CA VAL A 113 23.94 -4.63 -1.20
C VAL A 113 23.56 -3.17 -0.95
N ASP A 114 23.47 -2.75 0.31
CA ASP A 114 23.15 -1.37 0.68
C ASP A 114 24.17 -0.36 0.13
N LYS A 115 25.47 -0.70 0.10
CA LYS A 115 26.53 0.13 -0.47
C LYS A 115 26.41 0.25 -1.98
N ASP A 116 26.17 -0.85 -2.67
CA ASP A 116 26.05 -0.88 -4.13
C ASP A 116 24.80 -0.11 -4.61
N ILE A 117 23.68 -0.22 -3.91
CA ILE A 117 22.47 0.58 -4.17
C ILE A 117 22.77 2.08 -4.00
N ARG A 118 23.43 2.48 -2.91
CA ARG A 118 23.81 3.89 -2.70
C ARG A 118 24.72 4.41 -3.81
N ASN A 119 25.68 3.60 -4.25
CA ASN A 119 26.59 3.95 -5.33
C ASN A 119 25.85 4.08 -6.67
N PHE A 120 24.92 3.18 -6.96
CA PHE A 120 24.07 3.26 -8.14
C PHE A 120 23.24 4.55 -8.14
N ILE A 121 22.54 4.83 -7.05
CA ILE A 121 21.75 6.07 -6.87
C ILE A 121 22.64 7.32 -7.06
N ALA A 122 23.85 7.31 -6.54
CA ALA A 122 24.77 8.42 -6.68
C ALA A 122 25.22 8.62 -8.15
N ARG A 123 25.43 7.52 -8.91
CA ARG A 123 25.72 7.60 -10.36
C ARG A 123 24.55 8.19 -11.12
N VAL A 124 23.34 7.69 -10.89
CA VAL A 124 22.14 8.21 -11.55
C VAL A 124 21.91 9.68 -11.22
N LYS A 125 22.09 10.11 -9.97
CA LYS A 125 21.98 11.53 -9.59
C LYS A 125 22.96 12.42 -10.35
N ARG A 126 24.21 11.98 -10.52
CA ARG A 126 25.22 12.73 -11.27
C ARG A 126 24.88 12.83 -12.76
N ALA A 127 24.42 11.73 -13.37
CA ALA A 127 23.98 11.72 -14.75
C ALA A 127 22.79 12.67 -14.96
N ARG A 128 21.79 12.63 -14.08
CA ARG A 128 20.64 13.55 -14.12
C ARG A 128 21.06 15.01 -14.03
N LYS A 129 21.97 15.33 -13.10
CA LYS A 129 22.50 16.70 -12.96
C LYS A 129 23.22 17.15 -14.22
N LYS A 130 24.05 16.28 -14.83
CA LYS A 130 24.75 16.55 -16.09
C LYS A 130 23.75 16.80 -17.23
N ALA A 131 22.67 16.06 -17.29
CA ALA A 131 21.62 16.18 -18.30
C ALA A 131 20.59 17.31 -18.02
N GLY A 132 20.76 18.13 -16.97
CA GLY A 132 19.82 19.19 -16.61
C GLY A 132 18.42 18.71 -16.18
N LEU A 133 18.31 17.45 -15.78
CA LEU A 133 17.04 16.84 -15.38
C LEU A 133 16.69 17.17 -13.93
N SER A 134 15.39 17.09 -13.62
CA SER A 134 14.90 17.24 -12.24
C SER A 134 15.54 16.23 -11.28
N ASP A 135 15.54 16.55 -10.00
CA ASP A 135 16.09 15.68 -8.95
C ASP A 135 15.52 14.27 -8.99
N LEU A 136 16.40 13.29 -8.73
CA LEU A 136 16.03 11.89 -8.70
C LEU A 136 15.01 11.59 -7.59
N LYS A 137 13.85 11.10 -7.99
CA LYS A 137 12.87 10.44 -7.11
C LYS A 137 12.97 8.94 -7.33
N TYR A 138 12.96 8.18 -6.24
CA TYR A 138 12.99 6.73 -6.32
C TYR A 138 12.33 6.08 -5.12
N ILE A 139 11.88 4.85 -5.33
CA ILE A 139 11.46 3.90 -4.29
C ILE A 139 12.09 2.55 -4.67
N TYR A 140 12.64 1.83 -3.71
CA TYR A 140 13.17 0.49 -3.95
C TYR A 140 12.86 -0.47 -2.81
N ALA A 141 12.83 -1.76 -3.15
CA ALA A 141 12.77 -2.89 -2.24
C ALA A 141 13.86 -3.90 -2.61
N ILE A 142 14.40 -4.58 -1.60
CA ILE A 142 15.36 -5.66 -1.78
C ILE A 142 14.60 -6.98 -1.61
N GLY A 143 14.68 -7.84 -2.62
CA GLY A 143 14.15 -9.19 -2.59
C GLY A 143 15.27 -10.22 -2.51
N GLY A 144 14.93 -11.49 -2.21
CA GLY A 144 15.90 -12.57 -2.12
C GLY A 144 16.83 -12.51 -0.90
N ASP A 145 16.62 -11.59 0.01
CA ASP A 145 17.39 -11.31 1.21
C ASP A 145 17.09 -12.26 2.38
N GLU A 146 16.32 -13.26 2.15
CA GLU A 146 16.10 -14.33 3.12
C GLU A 146 17.38 -15.18 3.25
N MET A 147 18.45 -14.56 3.75
CA MET A 147 19.65 -15.27 4.16
C MET A 147 19.31 -16.09 5.40
N PRO A 148 19.32 -17.42 5.33
CA PRO A 148 19.37 -18.21 6.54
C PRO A 148 20.67 -17.88 7.27
N ALA A 149 20.63 -17.80 8.58
CA ALA A 149 21.80 -17.52 9.41
C ALA A 149 22.91 -18.60 9.28
N ALA A 150 22.67 -19.67 8.55
CA ALA A 150 23.62 -20.73 8.21
C ALA A 150 23.14 -21.43 6.93
N GLY A 151 23.83 -21.20 5.83
CA GLY A 151 23.67 -21.94 4.58
C GLY A 151 22.70 -21.34 3.57
N TYR A 152 23.16 -21.19 2.35
CA TYR A 152 22.42 -20.69 1.19
C TYR A 152 21.36 -21.70 0.75
N SER A 153 20.10 -21.42 1.00
CA SER A 153 18.99 -21.99 0.23
C SER A 153 18.05 -20.91 -0.34
N GLY A 154 18.50 -19.66 -0.34
CA GLY A 154 17.70 -18.49 -0.72
C GLY A 154 17.94 -18.03 -2.15
N LYS A 155 16.97 -17.34 -2.72
CA LYS A 155 17.14 -16.58 -3.97
C LYS A 155 18.20 -15.49 -3.75
N ARG A 156 19.06 -15.28 -4.74
CA ARG A 156 20.07 -14.19 -4.70
C ARG A 156 19.42 -12.86 -4.39
N PRO A 157 20.09 -11.95 -3.67
CA PRO A 157 19.62 -10.59 -3.49
C PRO A 157 19.38 -9.94 -4.85
N HIS A 158 18.23 -9.31 -4.98
CA HIS A 158 17.88 -8.52 -6.16
C HIS A 158 17.14 -7.27 -5.71
N VAL A 159 17.19 -6.22 -6.51
CA VAL A 159 16.59 -4.93 -6.16
C VAL A 159 15.51 -4.61 -7.17
N HIS A 160 14.32 -4.32 -6.68
CA HIS A 160 13.26 -3.71 -7.47
C HIS A 160 13.23 -2.22 -7.16
N MET A 161 13.33 -1.37 -8.18
CA MET A 161 13.35 0.08 -8.01
C MET A 161 12.40 0.75 -9.00
N ILE A 162 11.69 1.76 -8.54
CA ILE A 162 10.97 2.71 -9.38
C ILE A 162 11.69 4.03 -9.30
N MET A 163 11.88 4.72 -10.43
CA MET A 163 12.44 6.06 -10.44
C MET A 163 11.85 6.92 -11.55
N ASN A 164 11.95 8.25 -11.38
CA ASN A 164 11.53 9.16 -12.44
C ASN A 164 12.42 9.03 -13.67
N GLY A 165 11.78 9.01 -14.84
CA GLY A 165 12.40 8.87 -16.14
C GLY A 165 13.30 10.05 -16.55
N GLY A 166 13.75 10.05 -17.80
CA GLY A 166 14.53 11.12 -18.42
C GLY A 166 15.97 10.71 -18.77
N ILE A 167 16.54 9.67 -18.16
CA ILE A 167 17.78 9.02 -18.62
C ILE A 167 17.39 7.86 -19.53
N ASP A 168 18.22 7.59 -20.53
CA ASP A 168 18.05 6.43 -21.39
C ASP A 168 18.12 5.12 -20.60
N ARG A 169 17.34 4.11 -21.03
CA ARG A 169 17.23 2.84 -20.33
C ARG A 169 18.52 2.03 -20.37
N ASP A 170 19.18 1.99 -21.52
CA ASP A 170 20.43 1.25 -21.68
C ASP A 170 21.55 1.91 -20.85
N GLU A 171 21.54 3.24 -20.75
CA GLU A 171 22.45 3.98 -19.87
C GLU A 171 22.19 3.65 -18.39
N LEU A 172 20.92 3.56 -17.97
CA LEU A 172 20.56 3.17 -16.59
C LEU A 172 21.00 1.75 -16.27
N GLU A 173 20.81 0.82 -17.20
CA GLU A 173 21.22 -0.59 -17.05
C GLU A 173 22.75 -0.69 -16.94
N ALA A 174 23.48 0.00 -17.80
CA ALA A 174 24.95 0.03 -17.76
C ALA A 174 25.51 0.60 -16.45
N MET A 175 24.77 1.52 -15.81
CA MET A 175 25.18 2.08 -14.52
C MET A 175 25.15 1.08 -13.37
N TRP A 176 24.46 -0.05 -13.50
CA TRP A 176 24.41 -1.03 -12.40
C TRP A 176 25.78 -1.69 -12.16
N ALA A 177 26.44 -2.17 -13.20
CA ALA A 177 27.81 -2.74 -13.18
C ALA A 177 28.05 -3.82 -12.09
N ARG A 178 27.03 -4.56 -11.67
CA ARG A 178 27.11 -5.66 -10.67
C ARG A 178 26.51 -6.97 -11.16
N GLY A 179 25.89 -6.95 -12.32
CA GLY A 179 25.21 -8.08 -12.92
C GLY A 179 24.17 -7.61 -13.92
N ARG A 180 23.10 -8.32 -14.05
CA ARG A 180 22.02 -7.98 -14.98
C ARG A 180 21.18 -6.83 -14.42
N ALA A 181 20.89 -5.87 -15.25
CA ALA A 181 19.87 -4.86 -15.01
C ALA A 181 18.80 -4.97 -16.11
N ASN A 182 17.57 -4.71 -15.76
CA ASN A 182 16.45 -4.59 -16.70
C ASN A 182 15.65 -3.34 -16.37
N CYS A 183 15.47 -2.47 -17.34
CA CYS A 183 14.80 -1.19 -17.20
C CYS A 183 13.59 -1.11 -18.12
N ASP A 184 12.40 -1.10 -17.57
CA ASP A 184 11.15 -0.98 -18.30
C ASP A 184 10.41 0.30 -17.96
N ARG A 185 9.65 0.84 -18.93
CA ARG A 185 8.71 1.91 -18.62
C ARG A 185 7.58 1.41 -17.73
N LEU A 186 7.14 2.26 -16.82
CA LEU A 186 5.97 1.94 -15.99
C LEU A 186 4.74 1.79 -16.88
N GLN A 187 4.02 0.69 -16.67
CA GLN A 187 2.77 0.40 -17.38
C GLN A 187 1.60 0.45 -16.38
N PRO A 188 0.91 1.62 -16.26
CA PRO A 188 -0.27 1.70 -15.42
C PRO A 188 -1.37 0.80 -15.97
N ARG A 189 -1.93 -0.03 -15.12
CA ARG A 189 -3.18 -0.75 -15.41
C ARG A 189 -4.39 0.18 -15.19
N ASP A 190 -5.58 -0.33 -15.41
CA ASP A 190 -6.81 0.44 -15.13
C ASP A 190 -6.88 0.91 -13.68
N GLU A 191 -6.38 0.07 -12.76
CA GLU A 191 -6.28 0.42 -11.34
C GLU A 191 -5.06 1.32 -11.01
N GLY A 192 -4.20 1.62 -11.97
CA GLY A 192 -3.01 2.44 -11.83
C GLY A 192 -1.71 1.68 -11.63
N LEU A 193 -0.81 2.28 -10.86
CA LEU A 193 0.52 1.73 -10.56
C LEU A 193 0.56 0.89 -9.28
N GLY A 194 -0.58 0.69 -8.61
CA GLY A 194 -0.66 -0.05 -7.35
C GLY A 194 -0.13 -1.49 -7.45
N GLY A 195 -0.27 -2.14 -8.60
CA GLY A 195 0.23 -3.50 -8.84
C GLY A 195 1.75 -3.64 -8.66
N ILE A 196 2.52 -2.63 -9.07
CA ILE A 196 3.97 -2.60 -8.91
C ILE A 196 4.35 -2.50 -7.43
N ALA A 197 3.63 -1.66 -6.67
CA ALA A 197 3.84 -1.53 -5.24
C ALA A 197 3.54 -2.84 -4.49
N VAL A 198 2.48 -3.55 -4.90
CA VAL A 198 2.16 -4.88 -4.36
C VAL A 198 3.28 -5.88 -4.69
N TYR A 199 3.80 -5.87 -5.91
CA TYR A 199 4.90 -6.73 -6.32
C TYR A 199 6.16 -6.48 -5.46
N PHE A 200 6.50 -5.25 -5.17
CA PHE A 200 7.63 -4.87 -4.32
C PHE A 200 7.51 -5.36 -2.87
N THR A 201 6.29 -5.48 -2.38
CA THR A 201 6.03 -5.90 -1.00
C THR A 201 5.60 -7.35 -0.87
N ARG A 202 5.58 -8.09 -1.99
CA ARG A 202 5.21 -9.50 -2.04
C ARG A 202 6.30 -10.33 -1.39
N GLN A 203 6.26 -10.41 -0.06
CA GLN A 203 7.05 -11.40 0.67
C GLN A 203 6.33 -12.74 0.64
N LYS A 204 7.09 -13.82 0.62
CA LYS A 204 6.55 -15.15 0.86
C LYS A 204 5.86 -15.14 2.24
N GLN A 205 4.63 -15.61 2.28
CA GLN A 205 3.78 -15.63 3.48
C GLN A 205 4.35 -16.50 4.62
N ASP A 206 5.40 -17.27 4.36
CA ASP A 206 5.87 -18.34 5.24
C ASP A 206 6.89 -17.91 6.30
N ARG A 207 7.32 -16.66 6.35
CA ARG A 207 8.26 -16.17 7.37
C ARG A 207 7.88 -14.81 7.92
N PRO A 208 7.85 -14.68 9.26
CA PRO A 208 7.64 -13.38 9.88
C PRO A 208 8.79 -12.44 9.50
N PRO A 209 8.50 -11.19 9.09
CA PRO A 209 9.52 -10.21 8.78
C PRO A 209 10.41 -9.95 10.01
N LYS A 210 11.71 -9.86 9.80
CA LYS A 210 12.66 -9.52 10.87
C LYS A 210 12.32 -8.15 11.46
N LYS A 211 12.27 -8.07 12.79
CA LYS A 211 12.01 -6.83 13.53
C LYS A 211 12.99 -5.75 13.10
N GLY A 212 12.49 -4.55 12.73
CA GLY A 212 13.32 -3.40 12.37
C GLY A 212 13.74 -3.33 10.90
N VAL A 213 13.52 -4.34 10.09
CA VAL A 213 13.85 -4.33 8.65
C VAL A 213 12.77 -3.58 7.87
N ARG A 214 13.18 -2.55 7.14
CA ARG A 214 12.28 -1.80 6.25
C ARG A 214 12.04 -2.60 4.97
N LYS A 215 10.78 -2.87 4.64
CA LYS A 215 10.38 -3.59 3.43
C LYS A 215 10.70 -2.82 2.14
N TRP A 216 10.70 -1.51 2.21
CA TRP A 216 11.02 -0.61 1.11
C TRP A 216 11.64 0.69 1.63
N ARG A 217 12.37 1.37 0.76
CA ARG A 217 13.01 2.67 1.04
C ARG A 217 12.74 3.63 -0.13
N GLY A 218 12.65 4.93 0.15
CA GLY A 218 12.38 5.95 -0.85
C GLY A 218 13.21 7.21 -0.66
N SER A 219 13.31 8.01 -1.71
CA SER A 219 13.97 9.32 -1.67
C SER A 219 13.17 10.30 -0.80
N ARG A 220 13.88 11.26 -0.19
CA ARG A 220 13.26 12.23 0.73
C ARG A 220 12.37 13.26 0.04
N ASN A 221 12.55 13.47 -1.27
CA ASN A 221 11.81 14.44 -2.08
C ASN A 221 10.51 13.88 -2.70
N LEU A 222 10.03 12.74 -2.23
CA LEU A 222 8.73 12.20 -2.64
C LEU A 222 7.60 13.07 -2.10
N LYS A 223 6.64 13.41 -2.97
CA LYS A 223 5.38 14.02 -2.57
C LYS A 223 4.61 13.06 -1.67
N GLN A 224 4.23 13.53 -0.50
CA GLN A 224 3.46 12.72 0.44
C GLN A 224 1.97 12.70 0.03
N PRO A 225 1.25 11.60 0.32
CA PRO A 225 -0.20 11.57 0.19
C PRO A 225 -0.84 12.67 1.03
N VAL A 226 -1.81 13.38 0.46
CA VAL A 226 -2.48 14.49 1.15
C VAL A 226 -3.75 13.98 1.81
N ARG A 227 -3.73 13.90 3.13
CA ARG A 227 -4.94 13.66 3.92
C ARG A 227 -5.67 14.99 4.10
N ARG A 228 -6.97 15.02 3.81
CA ARG A 228 -7.80 16.19 4.10
C ARG A 228 -7.78 16.48 5.61
N SER A 229 -7.66 17.75 5.96
CA SER A 229 -7.47 18.20 7.35
C SER A 229 -8.64 17.82 8.28
N ARG A 230 -9.86 17.73 7.74
CA ARG A 230 -11.06 17.37 8.49
C ARG A 230 -11.76 16.17 7.87
N ASP A 231 -12.14 15.23 8.74
CA ASP A 231 -12.98 14.12 8.34
C ASP A 231 -14.42 14.61 8.13
N ALA A 232 -15.03 14.25 6.99
CA ALA A 232 -16.40 14.61 6.69
C ALA A 232 -17.40 13.69 7.40
N ARG A 233 -18.58 14.21 7.76
CA ARG A 233 -19.67 13.38 8.28
C ARG A 233 -20.18 12.42 7.20
N MET A 234 -20.47 11.19 7.59
CA MET A 234 -21.11 10.19 6.73
C MET A 234 -22.47 9.80 7.35
N PRO A 235 -23.60 10.07 6.68
CA PRO A 235 -24.92 9.71 7.21
C PRO A 235 -25.07 8.20 7.36
N ASN A 236 -25.70 7.77 8.46
CA ASN A 236 -25.95 6.34 8.75
C ASN A 236 -26.73 5.65 7.62
N SER A 237 -27.68 6.35 6.99
CA SER A 237 -28.43 5.82 5.85
C SER A 237 -27.54 5.42 4.67
N ARG A 238 -26.49 6.22 4.38
CA ARG A 238 -25.51 5.88 3.33
C ARG A 238 -24.63 4.69 3.72
N VAL A 239 -24.22 4.65 4.99
CA VAL A 239 -23.43 3.51 5.50
C VAL A 239 -24.25 2.23 5.41
N ARG A 240 -25.54 2.26 5.81
CA ARG A 240 -26.46 1.11 5.67
C ARG A 240 -26.60 0.64 4.23
N ARG A 241 -26.77 1.57 3.30
CA ARG A 241 -26.91 1.22 1.87
C ARG A 241 -25.66 0.49 1.37
N ILE A 242 -24.49 1.04 1.62
CA ILE A 242 -23.22 0.41 1.21
C ILE A 242 -23.04 -0.94 1.93
N ALA A 243 -23.38 -1.04 3.21
CA ALA A 243 -23.23 -2.28 3.97
C ALA A 243 -24.14 -3.42 3.49
N ARG A 244 -25.35 -3.09 2.98
CA ARG A 244 -26.28 -4.09 2.42
C ARG A 244 -25.83 -4.62 1.06
N ASP A 245 -25.40 -3.74 0.19
CA ASP A 245 -25.00 -4.09 -1.17
C ASP A 245 -23.83 -3.21 -1.59
N PHE A 246 -22.65 -3.55 -1.07
CA PHE A 246 -21.48 -2.73 -1.34
C PHE A 246 -21.02 -2.76 -2.82
N ARG A 247 -21.32 -3.84 -3.55
CA ARG A 247 -20.95 -3.95 -4.96
C ARG A 247 -21.66 -2.92 -5.83
N ASN A 248 -22.97 -2.74 -5.60
CA ASN A 248 -23.78 -1.80 -6.39
C ASN A 248 -23.85 -0.41 -5.75
N GLU A 249 -24.12 -0.35 -4.45
CA GLU A 249 -24.38 0.90 -3.74
C GLU A 249 -23.13 1.74 -3.46
N ALA A 250 -21.98 1.10 -3.23
CA ALA A 250 -20.74 1.84 -3.01
C ALA A 250 -20.39 2.73 -4.18
N LYS A 251 -20.55 2.23 -5.41
CA LYS A 251 -20.29 2.98 -6.64
C LYS A 251 -21.16 4.24 -6.69
N GLY A 252 -22.49 4.09 -6.62
CA GLY A 252 -23.42 5.21 -6.70
C GLY A 252 -23.25 6.25 -5.59
N VAL A 253 -22.88 5.83 -4.39
CA VAL A 253 -22.64 6.76 -3.26
C VAL A 253 -21.29 7.45 -3.41
N MET A 254 -20.23 6.72 -3.69
CA MET A 254 -18.87 7.26 -3.70
C MET A 254 -18.59 8.15 -4.91
N GLU A 255 -19.04 7.77 -6.10
CA GLU A 255 -18.86 8.60 -7.29
C GLU A 255 -19.62 9.94 -7.20
N ARG A 256 -20.78 9.99 -6.54
CA ARG A 256 -21.46 11.26 -6.21
C ARG A 256 -20.71 12.11 -5.19
N LEU A 257 -19.99 11.48 -4.24
CA LEU A 257 -19.20 12.20 -3.23
C LEU A 257 -17.85 12.70 -3.79
N TYR A 258 -17.39 12.11 -4.88
CA TYR A 258 -16.13 12.44 -5.55
C TYR A 258 -16.35 12.62 -7.06
N PRO A 259 -16.96 13.72 -7.50
CA PRO A 259 -17.18 13.99 -8.93
C PRO A 259 -15.86 13.92 -9.73
N GLY A 260 -15.90 13.31 -10.91
CA GLY A 260 -14.73 13.12 -11.76
C GLY A 260 -13.84 11.92 -11.37
N TYR A 261 -14.29 11.10 -10.41
CA TYR A 261 -13.60 9.88 -10.01
C TYR A 261 -14.52 8.66 -10.21
N LYS A 262 -13.94 7.55 -10.63
CA LYS A 262 -14.59 6.23 -10.68
C LYS A 262 -14.16 5.36 -9.51
N LEU A 263 -15.11 4.62 -8.96
CA LEU A 263 -14.82 3.60 -7.96
C LEU A 263 -14.09 2.42 -8.60
N GLN A 264 -12.95 2.04 -8.02
CA GLN A 264 -12.12 0.91 -8.44
C GLN A 264 -12.30 -0.29 -7.52
N ASP A 265 -12.34 -0.04 -6.22
CA ASP A 265 -12.45 -1.07 -5.20
C ASP A 265 -13.27 -0.57 -4.01
N ALA A 266 -14.04 -1.46 -3.41
CA ALA A 266 -14.78 -1.20 -2.19
C ALA A 266 -14.73 -2.42 -1.27
N GLN A 267 -14.40 -2.19 -0.02
CA GLN A 267 -14.37 -3.20 1.03
C GLN A 267 -15.22 -2.74 2.20
N VAL A 268 -16.07 -3.61 2.68
CA VAL A 268 -16.88 -3.38 3.89
C VAL A 268 -16.43 -4.36 4.94
N ARG A 269 -16.19 -3.87 6.15
CA ARG A 269 -15.80 -4.67 7.30
C ARG A 269 -16.67 -4.31 8.47
N TYR A 270 -17.09 -5.32 9.21
CA TYR A 270 -17.80 -5.16 10.46
C TYR A 270 -16.90 -5.52 11.62
N SER A 271 -16.99 -4.82 12.71
CA SER A 271 -16.24 -5.11 13.93
C SER A 271 -17.22 -5.48 15.05
N ASP A 272 -17.20 -6.72 15.48
CA ASP A 272 -17.99 -7.19 16.62
C ASP A 272 -17.58 -6.52 17.94
N ILE A 273 -16.31 -6.06 18.03
CA ILE A 273 -15.81 -5.35 19.22
C ILE A 273 -16.38 -3.94 19.33
N THR A 274 -16.52 -3.26 18.19
CA THR A 274 -16.98 -1.87 18.14
C THR A 274 -18.42 -1.76 17.68
N ASP A 275 -19.04 -2.87 17.31
CA ASP A 275 -20.36 -2.92 16.69
C ASP A 275 -20.51 -1.91 15.54
N GLY A 276 -19.42 -1.73 14.80
CA GLY A 276 -19.27 -0.68 13.80
C GLY A 276 -18.89 -1.19 12.42
N VAL A 277 -19.39 -0.50 11.40
CA VAL A 277 -19.06 -0.75 10.00
C VAL A 277 -17.86 0.10 9.59
N TYR A 278 -16.87 -0.53 8.96
CA TYR A 278 -15.74 0.12 8.35
C TYR A 278 -15.81 -0.09 6.84
N ILE A 279 -15.74 0.99 6.08
CA ILE A 279 -15.76 0.94 4.61
C ILE A 279 -14.48 1.57 4.10
N ARG A 280 -13.82 0.88 3.19
CA ARG A 280 -12.69 1.41 2.44
C ARG A 280 -13.03 1.40 0.96
N CYS A 281 -12.88 2.54 0.32
CA CYS A 281 -13.09 2.69 -1.11
C CYS A 281 -11.85 3.28 -1.76
N VAL A 282 -11.50 2.75 -2.92
CA VAL A 282 -10.46 3.27 -3.78
C VAL A 282 -11.12 3.86 -5.02
N LEU A 283 -10.85 5.12 -5.28
CA LEU A 283 -11.37 5.80 -6.46
C LEU A 283 -10.21 6.33 -7.30
N ARG A 284 -10.41 6.40 -8.60
CA ARG A 284 -9.44 6.91 -9.55
C ARG A 284 -10.06 8.01 -10.41
N ARG A 285 -9.28 9.07 -10.64
CA ARG A 285 -9.71 10.17 -11.53
C ARG A 285 -9.90 9.62 -12.94
N LEU A 286 -11.01 9.99 -13.55
CA LEU A 286 -11.22 9.76 -14.97
C LEU A 286 -10.11 10.50 -15.73
N ARG A 287 -9.49 9.83 -16.69
CA ARG A 287 -8.64 10.55 -17.66
C ARG A 287 -9.54 11.47 -18.48
N PRO A 288 -9.13 12.70 -18.73
CA PRO A 288 -9.86 13.59 -19.62
C PRO A 288 -9.97 12.99 -21.03
#